data_be26adfb9fd691952e89e8a3531ea61b
#
_entry.id   be26adfb9fd691952e89e8a3531ea61b
#
_cell.length_a   1.000
_cell.length_b   1.000
_cell.length_c   1.000
_cell.angle_alpha   90.00
_cell.angle_beta   90.00
_cell.angle_gamma   90.00
#
_symmetry.space_group_name_H-M   'P 1'
#
loop_
_entity.id
_entity.type
_entity.pdbx_description
1 polymer ?
#
loop_
_entity_poly.entity_id
_entity_poly.type
_entity_poly.pdbx_seq_one_letter_code
_entity_poly.pdbx_strand_id
1 'polypeptide(L)'
;MLLTDFDYNLPEELIAQTPVEPRNSSRMMVLDPQEKTIEHKHFYDLKNYVNPGDTLIFNDTRVMPARLLGWREGSGGKVEVFLLRRIDGDTWETLVKPGRKARAGQVVRFSDELTCTVQENTDFGGRIVKFNYEGIFEEILDRLGETPLPPYIHEKLADKERYQTVYSREQGSAAAPTAGLHFTKEQIHILLKNEDYTL
;
A
#
# COMPACT_ATOMS: atom_id res chain seq x y z
N MET A 1 -2.59 -28.63 5.83
CA MET A 1 -3.06 -27.37 6.42
C MET A 1 -4.13 -26.82 5.48
N LEU A 2 -5.34 -26.65 5.95
CA LEU A 2 -6.48 -26.14 5.17
C LEU A 2 -6.65 -24.64 5.47
N LEU A 3 -7.29 -23.91 4.55
CA LEU A 3 -7.61 -22.49 4.78
C LEU A 3 -8.49 -22.31 6.02
N THR A 4 -9.38 -23.26 6.26
CA THR A 4 -10.26 -23.29 7.44
C THR A 4 -9.53 -23.43 8.77
N ASP A 5 -8.28 -23.89 8.78
CA ASP A 5 -7.45 -23.98 10.00
C ASP A 5 -7.07 -22.57 10.53
N PHE A 6 -7.24 -21.54 9.70
CA PHE A 6 -6.96 -20.13 10.00
C PHE A 6 -8.22 -19.30 10.20
N ASP A 7 -9.41 -19.94 10.10
CA ASP A 7 -10.67 -19.22 10.26
C ASP A 7 -10.97 -19.00 11.76
N TYR A 8 -11.29 -17.77 12.11
CA TYR A 8 -11.66 -17.38 13.45
C TYR A 8 -12.60 -16.18 13.43
N ASN A 9 -13.38 -16.01 14.48
CA ASN A 9 -14.27 -14.87 14.62
C ASN A 9 -13.45 -13.60 14.95
N LEU A 10 -13.37 -12.66 14.01
CA LEU A 10 -12.76 -11.35 14.20
C LEU A 10 -13.87 -10.28 14.20
N PRO A 11 -14.32 -9.78 15.35
CA PRO A 11 -15.26 -8.68 15.41
C PRO A 11 -14.69 -7.42 14.75
N GLU A 12 -15.52 -6.74 13.97
CA GLU A 12 -15.09 -5.59 13.15
C GLU A 12 -14.56 -4.43 14.02
N GLU A 13 -15.12 -4.25 15.20
CA GLU A 13 -14.70 -3.25 16.20
C GLU A 13 -13.28 -3.47 16.75
N LEU A 14 -12.70 -4.65 16.57
CA LEU A 14 -11.31 -4.94 16.95
C LEU A 14 -10.30 -4.54 15.88
N ILE A 15 -10.77 -4.11 14.71
CA ILE A 15 -9.92 -3.60 13.63
C ILE A 15 -9.76 -2.10 13.82
N ALA A 16 -8.58 -1.68 14.26
CA ALA A 16 -8.27 -0.26 14.44
C ALA A 16 -8.40 0.50 13.11
N GLN A 17 -9.14 1.59 13.09
CA GLN A 17 -9.35 2.41 11.88
C GLN A 17 -8.33 3.54 11.73
N THR A 18 -7.67 3.92 12.83
CA THR A 18 -6.64 4.95 12.84
C THR A 18 -5.33 4.39 13.41
N PRO A 19 -4.18 4.83 12.89
CA PRO A 19 -2.89 4.40 13.40
C PRO A 19 -2.61 5.02 14.77
N VAL A 20 -1.89 4.27 15.61
CA VAL A 20 -1.42 4.75 16.92
C VAL A 20 -0.25 5.72 16.74
N GLU A 21 -0.17 6.74 17.61
CA GLU A 21 0.96 7.65 17.70
C GLU A 21 1.57 7.65 19.13
N PRO A 22 2.91 7.61 19.22
CA PRO A 22 3.87 7.44 18.13
C PRO A 22 3.77 6.03 17.49
N ARG A 23 4.21 5.91 16.22
CA ARG A 23 4.00 4.67 15.45
C ARG A 23 4.64 3.43 16.06
N ASN A 24 5.72 3.57 16.82
CA ASN A 24 6.40 2.47 17.51
C ASN A 24 5.76 2.07 18.85
N SER A 25 4.68 2.73 19.27
CA SER A 25 3.86 2.31 20.41
C SER A 25 2.82 1.24 20.05
N SER A 26 2.81 0.77 18.82
CA SER A 26 2.01 -0.38 18.39
C SER A 26 2.30 -1.61 19.24
N ARG A 27 1.29 -2.41 19.51
CA ARG A 27 1.46 -3.69 20.21
C ARG A 27 2.26 -4.65 19.34
N MET A 28 3.16 -5.38 19.96
CA MET A 28 3.98 -6.43 19.36
C MET A 28 3.76 -7.74 20.10
N MET A 29 3.47 -8.80 19.38
CA MET A 29 3.41 -10.16 19.93
C MET A 29 4.74 -10.84 19.65
N VAL A 30 5.36 -11.37 20.70
CA VAL A 30 6.58 -12.16 20.61
C VAL A 30 6.24 -13.60 20.85
N LEU A 31 6.59 -14.47 19.91
CA LEU A 31 6.35 -15.91 19.98
C LEU A 31 7.69 -16.63 20.10
N ASP A 32 7.81 -17.49 21.10
CA ASP A 32 8.91 -18.44 21.19
C ASP A 32 8.36 -19.85 20.93
N PRO A 33 8.64 -20.44 19.75
CA PRO A 33 8.16 -21.77 19.39
C PRO A 33 8.83 -22.89 20.21
N GLN A 34 10.03 -22.67 20.75
CA GLN A 34 10.77 -23.67 21.51
C GLN A 34 10.21 -23.77 22.94
N GLU A 35 10.11 -22.62 23.60
CA GLU A 35 9.54 -22.52 24.97
C GLU A 35 8.00 -22.49 24.95
N LYS A 36 7.36 -22.39 23.77
CA LYS A 36 5.91 -22.29 23.58
C LYS A 36 5.30 -21.13 24.36
N THR A 37 6.00 -20.02 24.44
CA THR A 37 5.54 -18.82 25.14
C THR A 37 5.02 -17.76 24.18
N ILE A 38 4.09 -16.95 24.66
CA ILE A 38 3.54 -15.77 23.96
C ILE A 38 3.68 -14.58 24.91
N GLU A 39 4.41 -13.57 24.48
CA GLU A 39 4.55 -12.33 25.23
C GLU A 39 3.90 -11.17 24.49
N HIS A 40 3.31 -10.23 25.23
CA HIS A 40 2.75 -9.00 24.70
C HIS A 40 3.67 -7.84 25.04
N LYS A 41 4.23 -7.21 24.01
CA LYS A 41 5.19 -6.10 24.07
C LYS A 41 4.68 -4.92 23.22
N HIS A 42 5.53 -3.93 23.06
CA HIS A 42 5.33 -2.85 22.09
C HIS A 42 6.48 -2.85 21.07
N PHE A 43 6.24 -2.23 19.94
CA PHE A 43 7.24 -2.26 18.87
C PHE A 43 8.56 -1.56 19.25
N TYR A 44 8.53 -0.59 20.16
CA TYR A 44 9.75 0.03 20.68
C TYR A 44 10.63 -0.94 21.47
N ASP A 45 10.11 -2.10 21.90
CA ASP A 45 10.87 -3.18 22.57
C ASP A 45 11.66 -4.05 21.59
N LEU A 46 11.45 -3.89 20.26
CA LEU A 46 12.13 -4.67 19.21
C LEU A 46 13.64 -4.70 19.38
N LYS A 47 14.23 -3.60 19.86
CA LYS A 47 15.68 -3.50 20.14
C LYS A 47 16.21 -4.57 21.10
N ASN A 48 15.35 -5.18 21.92
CA ASN A 48 15.73 -6.23 22.88
C ASN A 48 15.77 -7.62 22.23
N TYR A 49 15.33 -7.73 20.97
CA TYR A 49 15.22 -8.98 20.21
C TYR A 49 16.15 -9.02 19.00
N VAL A 50 16.89 -7.95 18.76
CA VAL A 50 17.88 -7.84 17.69
C VAL A 50 19.26 -7.80 18.33
N ASN A 51 20.16 -8.68 17.88
CA ASN A 51 21.51 -8.82 18.41
C ASN A 51 22.55 -8.32 17.41
N PRO A 52 23.74 -7.94 17.87
CA PRO A 52 24.88 -7.69 16.97
C PRO A 52 25.14 -8.91 16.07
N GLY A 53 25.26 -8.68 14.75
CA GLY A 53 25.40 -9.71 13.74
C GLY A 53 24.10 -10.17 13.08
N ASP A 54 22.93 -9.77 13.58
CA ASP A 54 21.66 -10.01 12.90
C ASP A 54 21.54 -9.14 11.64
N THR A 55 20.93 -9.67 10.58
CA THR A 55 20.67 -8.92 9.35
C THR A 55 19.19 -8.51 9.28
N LEU A 56 18.92 -7.20 9.20
CA LEU A 56 17.60 -6.66 9.00
C LEU A 56 17.41 -6.27 7.53
N ILE A 57 16.43 -6.88 6.87
CA ILE A 57 16.09 -6.58 5.49
C ILE A 57 14.83 -5.69 5.48
N PHE A 58 14.94 -4.52 4.87
CA PHE A 58 13.86 -3.55 4.73
C PHE A 58 13.37 -3.47 3.30
N ASN A 59 12.06 -3.35 3.15
CA ASN A 59 11.45 -2.97 1.87
C ASN A 59 11.29 -1.46 1.88
N ASP A 60 12.08 -0.74 1.09
CA ASP A 60 12.10 0.72 1.01
C ASP A 60 11.17 1.31 -0.05
N THR A 61 10.24 0.50 -0.51
CA THR A 61 9.24 0.96 -1.48
C THR A 61 8.40 2.09 -0.91
N ARG A 62 8.07 3.06 -1.81
CA ARG A 62 7.15 4.15 -1.53
C ARG A 62 5.83 3.89 -2.23
N VAL A 63 4.75 3.90 -1.46
CA VAL A 63 3.40 3.67 -1.98
C VAL A 63 2.98 4.87 -2.84
N MET A 64 2.60 4.60 -4.07
CA MET A 64 2.03 5.62 -4.93
C MET A 64 0.51 5.73 -4.70
N PRO A 65 -0.12 6.88 -4.99
CA PRO A 65 -1.58 7.05 -4.91
C PRO A 65 -2.26 6.34 -6.07
N ALA A 66 -2.22 5.01 -6.04
CA ALA A 66 -2.55 4.13 -7.16
C ALA A 66 -4.04 4.01 -7.45
N ARG A 67 -4.93 4.56 -6.62
CA ARG A 67 -6.38 4.50 -6.79
C ARG A 67 -6.88 5.78 -7.44
N LEU A 68 -7.39 5.67 -8.66
CA LEU A 68 -7.99 6.78 -9.41
C LEU A 68 -9.50 6.59 -9.50
N LEU A 69 -10.26 7.62 -9.09
CA LEU A 69 -11.70 7.65 -9.18
C LEU A 69 -12.12 8.55 -10.36
N GLY A 70 -12.93 8.01 -11.25
CA GLY A 70 -13.38 8.73 -12.43
C GLY A 70 -14.75 8.28 -12.90
N TRP A 71 -15.09 8.67 -14.10
CA TRP A 71 -16.34 8.30 -14.75
C TRP A 71 -16.16 8.00 -16.23
N ARG A 72 -16.98 7.09 -16.71
CA ARG A 72 -16.96 6.68 -18.12
C ARG A 72 -17.53 7.79 -18.99
N GLU A 73 -16.81 8.16 -20.02
CA GLU A 73 -17.35 9.06 -21.03
C GLU A 73 -18.58 8.47 -21.71
N GLY A 74 -19.54 9.33 -22.01
CA GLY A 74 -20.82 8.98 -22.63
C GLY A 74 -21.89 8.50 -21.66
N SER A 75 -21.58 7.71 -20.63
CA SER A 75 -22.58 7.16 -19.70
C SER A 75 -22.57 7.76 -18.31
N GLY A 76 -21.52 8.50 -17.93
CA GLY A 76 -21.36 9.12 -16.62
C GLY A 76 -21.22 8.14 -15.43
N GLY A 77 -21.11 6.84 -15.70
CA GLY A 77 -21.01 5.85 -14.64
C GLY A 77 -19.66 5.90 -13.92
N LYS A 78 -19.67 5.91 -12.58
CA LYS A 78 -18.46 5.89 -11.74
C LYS A 78 -17.60 4.68 -12.03
N VAL A 79 -16.29 4.88 -12.04
CA VAL A 79 -15.26 3.85 -12.26
C VAL A 79 -14.09 4.14 -11.36
N GLU A 80 -13.58 3.08 -10.71
CA GLU A 80 -12.30 3.07 -10.03
C GLU A 80 -11.29 2.37 -10.95
N VAL A 81 -10.13 2.99 -11.15
CA VAL A 81 -8.97 2.40 -11.81
C VAL A 81 -7.85 2.32 -10.81
N PHE A 82 -7.38 1.11 -10.55
CA PHE A 82 -6.32 0.83 -9.60
C PHE A 82 -5.07 0.41 -10.35
N LEU A 83 -4.01 1.19 -10.24
CA LEU A 83 -2.73 0.97 -10.91
C LEU A 83 -1.99 -0.20 -10.26
N LEU A 84 -1.55 -1.16 -11.07
CA LEU A 84 -0.75 -2.28 -10.60
C LEU A 84 0.72 -2.14 -11.04
N ARG A 85 0.93 -1.99 -12.33
CA ARG A 85 2.27 -1.98 -12.92
C ARG A 85 2.29 -1.15 -14.21
N ARG A 86 3.30 -0.31 -14.37
CA ARG A 86 3.58 0.36 -15.64
C ARG A 86 4.16 -0.67 -16.61
N ILE A 87 3.59 -0.76 -17.81
CA ILE A 87 4.06 -1.67 -18.85
C ILE A 87 5.05 -0.92 -19.74
N ASP A 88 4.62 0.22 -20.26
CA ASP A 88 5.40 1.06 -21.18
C ASP A 88 4.82 2.48 -21.20
N GLY A 89 5.66 3.51 -21.16
CA GLY A 89 5.25 4.90 -21.26
C GLY A 89 4.01 5.23 -20.44
N ASP A 90 2.89 5.44 -21.13
CA ASP A 90 1.60 5.79 -20.54
C ASP A 90 0.66 4.59 -20.38
N THR A 91 1.16 3.39 -20.62
CA THR A 91 0.38 2.15 -20.60
C THR A 91 0.57 1.42 -19.27
N TRP A 92 -0.53 1.08 -18.61
CA TRP A 92 -0.55 0.47 -17.30
C TRP A 92 -1.43 -0.76 -17.25
N GLU A 93 -0.98 -1.75 -16.51
CA GLU A 93 -1.79 -2.85 -16.02
C GLU A 93 -2.56 -2.40 -14.79
N THR A 94 -3.89 -2.65 -14.76
CA THR A 94 -4.78 -2.08 -13.75
C THR A 94 -5.87 -3.06 -13.36
N LEU A 95 -6.45 -2.87 -12.17
CA LEU A 95 -7.76 -3.39 -11.84
C LEU A 95 -8.80 -2.29 -12.05
N VAL A 96 -9.97 -2.64 -12.57
CA VAL A 96 -11.04 -1.67 -12.84
C VAL A 96 -12.34 -2.13 -12.20
N LYS A 97 -12.98 -1.25 -11.46
CA LYS A 97 -14.25 -1.52 -10.79
C LYS A 97 -15.32 -0.48 -11.18
N PRO A 98 -16.48 -0.88 -11.70
CA PRO A 98 -16.91 -2.24 -12.03
C PRO A 98 -16.33 -2.76 -13.36
N GLY A 99 -15.67 -3.91 -13.32
CA GLY A 99 -14.96 -4.50 -14.46
C GLY A 99 -15.83 -4.79 -15.68
N ARG A 100 -17.11 -5.21 -15.49
CA ARG A 100 -18.05 -5.51 -16.59
C ARG A 100 -18.31 -4.32 -17.50
N LYS A 101 -18.08 -3.10 -17.03
CA LYS A 101 -18.37 -1.86 -17.75
C LYS A 101 -17.12 -1.21 -18.35
N ALA A 102 -15.94 -1.77 -18.08
CA ALA A 102 -14.65 -1.32 -18.62
C ALA A 102 -14.23 -2.22 -19.78
N ARG A 103 -14.83 -1.99 -20.96
CA ARG A 103 -14.56 -2.73 -22.21
C ARG A 103 -13.48 -2.01 -23.01
N ALA A 104 -12.80 -2.74 -23.88
CA ALA A 104 -11.86 -2.15 -24.82
C ALA A 104 -12.51 -1.00 -25.62
N GLY A 105 -11.76 0.11 -25.78
CA GLY A 105 -12.21 1.36 -26.38
C GLY A 105 -12.97 2.29 -25.43
N GLN A 106 -13.30 1.85 -24.21
CA GLN A 106 -13.97 2.73 -23.23
C GLN A 106 -13.00 3.76 -22.69
N VAL A 107 -13.40 5.03 -22.72
CA VAL A 107 -12.67 6.13 -22.11
C VAL A 107 -13.20 6.39 -20.68
N VAL A 108 -12.28 6.54 -19.75
CA VAL A 108 -12.53 6.96 -18.36
C VAL A 108 -11.87 8.31 -18.16
N ARG A 109 -12.62 9.27 -17.66
CA ARG A 109 -12.15 10.61 -17.30
C ARG A 109 -12.02 10.73 -15.79
N PHE A 110 -10.87 11.20 -15.33
CA PHE A 110 -10.60 11.47 -13.90
C PHE A 110 -10.69 12.96 -13.60
N SER A 111 -10.23 13.79 -14.55
CA SER A 111 -10.28 15.25 -14.51
C SER A 111 -10.23 15.78 -15.93
N ASP A 112 -10.13 17.09 -16.09
CA ASP A 112 -9.90 17.71 -17.42
C ASP A 112 -8.48 17.44 -17.94
N GLU A 113 -7.53 17.17 -17.06
CA GLU A 113 -6.12 16.91 -17.39
C GLU A 113 -5.76 15.43 -17.51
N LEU A 114 -6.63 14.50 -17.08
CA LEU A 114 -6.32 13.07 -17.06
C LEU A 114 -7.48 12.22 -17.53
N THR A 115 -7.23 11.45 -18.56
CA THR A 115 -8.13 10.39 -19.03
C THR A 115 -7.37 9.10 -19.25
N CYS A 116 -8.06 7.97 -19.34
CA CYS A 116 -7.46 6.76 -19.88
C CYS A 116 -8.42 6.05 -20.83
N THR A 117 -7.85 5.28 -21.76
CA THR A 117 -8.59 4.39 -22.67
C THR A 117 -8.27 2.94 -22.30
N VAL A 118 -9.29 2.14 -22.08
CA VAL A 118 -9.14 0.69 -21.89
C VAL A 118 -8.74 0.08 -23.23
N GLN A 119 -7.60 -0.60 -23.28
CA GLN A 119 -7.09 -1.26 -24.47
C GLN A 119 -7.57 -2.70 -24.56
N GLU A 120 -7.30 -3.48 -23.50
CA GLU A 120 -7.63 -4.92 -23.49
C GLU A 120 -7.86 -5.43 -22.06
N ASN A 121 -8.32 -6.67 -21.98
CA ASN A 121 -8.46 -7.40 -20.73
C ASN A 121 -7.20 -8.26 -20.49
N THR A 122 -6.82 -8.43 -19.22
CA THR A 122 -5.80 -9.40 -18.84
C THR A 122 -6.43 -10.73 -18.43
N ASP A 123 -5.64 -11.81 -18.46
CA ASP A 123 -6.12 -13.17 -18.14
C ASP A 123 -6.65 -13.31 -16.70
N PHE A 124 -6.13 -12.53 -15.76
CA PHE A 124 -6.60 -12.52 -14.36
C PHE A 124 -7.76 -11.54 -14.10
N GLY A 125 -8.35 -10.95 -15.15
CA GLY A 125 -9.51 -10.07 -15.06
C GLY A 125 -9.18 -8.58 -14.89
N GLY A 126 -7.92 -8.20 -14.94
CA GLY A 126 -7.46 -6.81 -14.99
C GLY A 126 -7.70 -6.15 -16.35
N ARG A 127 -7.14 -4.98 -16.52
CA ARG A 127 -7.22 -4.18 -17.76
C ARG A 127 -5.85 -3.60 -18.08
N ILE A 128 -5.52 -3.55 -19.35
CA ILE A 128 -4.49 -2.68 -19.88
C ILE A 128 -5.15 -1.38 -20.27
N VAL A 129 -4.67 -0.27 -19.70
CA VAL A 129 -5.16 1.08 -20.00
C VAL A 129 -4.03 1.94 -20.50
N LYS A 130 -4.33 2.84 -21.42
CA LYS A 130 -3.40 3.89 -21.84
C LYS A 130 -3.91 5.23 -21.34
N PHE A 131 -3.08 5.93 -20.56
CA PHE A 131 -3.36 7.27 -20.08
C PHE A 131 -3.10 8.32 -21.15
N ASN A 132 -3.88 9.39 -21.07
CA ASN A 132 -3.72 10.58 -21.88
C ASN A 132 -3.77 11.80 -20.96
N TYR A 133 -2.71 12.60 -20.94
CA TYR A 133 -2.50 13.73 -20.05
C TYR A 133 -1.48 14.70 -20.65
N GLU A 134 -1.38 15.89 -20.05
CA GLU A 134 -0.33 16.86 -20.34
C GLU A 134 0.52 17.11 -19.08
N GLY A 135 1.85 17.13 -19.21
CA GLY A 135 2.78 17.34 -18.10
C GLY A 135 3.37 16.07 -17.52
N ILE A 136 3.60 16.04 -16.22
CA ILE A 136 4.25 14.94 -15.49
C ILE A 136 3.19 14.06 -14.85
N PHE A 137 3.12 12.80 -15.25
CA PHE A 137 2.09 11.85 -14.78
C PHE A 137 2.10 11.68 -13.27
N GLU A 138 3.27 11.59 -12.67
CA GLU A 138 3.47 11.40 -11.24
C GLU A 138 2.87 12.56 -10.42
N GLU A 139 3.04 13.80 -10.90
CA GLU A 139 2.44 14.98 -10.25
C GLU A 139 0.92 15.00 -10.34
N ILE A 140 0.38 14.59 -11.49
CA ILE A 140 -1.06 14.46 -11.69
C ILE A 140 -1.61 13.36 -10.77
N LEU A 141 -0.90 12.24 -10.70
CA LEU A 141 -1.27 11.12 -9.84
C LEU A 141 -1.28 11.52 -8.35
N ASP A 142 -0.31 12.31 -7.90
CA ASP A 142 -0.24 12.82 -6.53
C ASP A 142 -1.44 13.73 -6.18
N ARG A 143 -1.96 14.48 -7.16
CA ARG A 143 -3.12 15.36 -6.97
C ARG A 143 -4.44 14.59 -6.99
N LEU A 144 -4.62 13.67 -7.93
CA LEU A 144 -5.89 13.01 -8.22
C LEU A 144 -6.02 11.64 -7.56
N GLY A 145 -4.91 10.96 -7.32
CA GLY A 145 -4.88 9.61 -6.78
C GLY A 145 -5.08 9.56 -5.28
N GLU A 146 -5.69 8.48 -4.85
CA GLU A 146 -5.84 8.14 -3.44
C GLU A 146 -4.85 7.03 -3.05
N THR A 147 -4.30 7.12 -1.84
CA THR A 147 -3.47 6.06 -1.26
C THR A 147 -4.33 4.81 -1.05
N PRO A 148 -3.94 3.64 -1.58
CA PRO A 148 -4.74 2.43 -1.47
C PRO A 148 -4.61 1.81 -0.08
N LEU A 149 -5.54 2.12 0.80
CA LEU A 149 -5.65 1.45 2.09
C LEU A 149 -6.27 0.06 1.94
N PRO A 150 -5.96 -0.87 2.87
CA PRO A 150 -6.63 -2.16 2.92
C PRO A 150 -8.15 -2.01 3.01
N PRO A 151 -8.94 -2.95 2.44
CA PRO A 151 -10.39 -2.81 2.33
C PRO A 151 -11.14 -2.78 3.67
N TYR A 152 -10.50 -3.23 4.75
CA TYR A 152 -11.06 -3.19 6.10
C TYR A 152 -10.81 -1.86 6.83
N ILE A 153 -10.10 -0.91 6.22
CA ILE A 153 -9.94 0.47 6.71
C ILE A 153 -10.93 1.35 5.96
N HIS A 154 -11.89 1.89 6.68
CA HIS A 154 -12.97 2.72 6.11
C HIS A 154 -12.73 4.21 6.35
N GLU A 155 -11.91 4.55 7.35
CA GLU A 155 -11.54 5.92 7.66
C GLU A 155 -10.57 6.49 6.61
N LYS A 156 -10.79 7.74 6.23
CA LYS A 156 -9.88 8.44 5.32
C LYS A 156 -8.58 8.76 6.04
N LEU A 157 -7.48 8.52 5.36
CA LEU A 157 -6.16 8.87 5.85
C LEU A 157 -6.00 10.40 5.86
N ALA A 158 -5.82 10.97 7.05
CA ALA A 158 -5.65 12.41 7.21
C ALA A 158 -4.28 12.89 6.69
N ASP A 159 -3.26 12.04 6.85
CA ASP A 159 -1.90 12.29 6.39
C ASP A 159 -1.41 11.11 5.54
N LYS A 160 -1.18 11.33 4.25
CA LYS A 160 -0.69 10.31 3.32
C LYS A 160 0.67 9.73 3.73
N GLU A 161 1.53 10.53 4.36
CA GLU A 161 2.84 10.09 4.84
C GLU A 161 2.74 9.09 6.00
N ARG A 162 1.60 9.04 6.69
CA ARG A 162 1.39 8.04 7.75
C ARG A 162 1.32 6.61 7.22
N TYR A 163 0.98 6.42 5.93
CA TYR A 163 0.97 5.13 5.24
C TYR A 163 2.25 4.89 4.43
N GLN A 164 3.33 5.60 4.77
CA GLN A 164 4.68 5.39 4.25
C GLN A 164 5.61 4.97 5.39
N THR A 165 6.62 4.15 5.06
CA THR A 165 7.71 3.90 6.01
C THR A 165 8.61 5.14 6.10
N VAL A 166 9.26 5.33 7.24
CA VAL A 166 10.16 6.49 7.45
C VAL A 166 11.44 6.43 6.60
N TYR A 167 11.65 5.30 5.92
CA TYR A 167 12.80 5.03 5.04
C TYR A 167 12.40 4.76 3.59
N SER A 168 11.13 4.99 3.22
CA SER A 168 10.66 4.79 1.85
C SER A 168 11.36 5.71 0.85
N ARG A 169 11.81 5.17 -0.28
CA ARG A 169 12.53 5.88 -1.35
C ARG A 169 11.99 5.55 -2.74
N GLU A 170 11.97 4.27 -3.08
CA GLU A 170 11.67 3.79 -4.43
C GLU A 170 10.18 3.80 -4.70
N GLN A 171 9.73 4.70 -5.57
CA GLN A 171 8.32 4.77 -5.99
C GLN A 171 7.95 3.59 -6.90
N GLY A 172 6.68 3.18 -6.85
CA GLY A 172 6.14 2.22 -7.81
C GLY A 172 5.34 1.07 -7.20
N SER A 173 5.16 1.04 -5.89
CA SER A 173 4.31 0.03 -5.24
C SER A 173 2.90 0.56 -4.98
N ALA A 174 1.92 -0.30 -5.22
CA ALA A 174 0.53 -0.06 -4.81
C ALA A 174 0.24 -0.56 -3.38
N ALA A 175 1.19 -1.24 -2.71
CA ALA A 175 1.02 -1.79 -1.37
C ALA A 175 2.15 -1.36 -0.44
N ALA A 176 1.81 -0.98 0.79
CA ALA A 176 2.79 -0.64 1.81
C ALA A 176 3.42 -1.89 2.43
N PRO A 177 4.72 -1.86 2.79
CA PRO A 177 5.34 -2.86 3.66
C PRO A 177 4.88 -2.62 5.11
N THR A 178 3.69 -3.11 5.45
CA THR A 178 2.96 -2.74 6.67
C THR A 178 3.73 -2.96 7.96
N ALA A 179 4.57 -4.01 8.05
CA ALA A 179 5.45 -4.24 9.20
C ALA A 179 6.46 -3.09 9.40
N GLY A 180 6.89 -2.45 8.32
CA GLY A 180 7.81 -1.31 8.34
C GLY A 180 7.20 -0.01 8.85
N LEU A 181 5.86 0.11 8.85
CA LEU A 181 5.15 1.32 9.27
C LEU A 181 5.32 1.64 10.76
N HIS A 182 5.75 0.67 11.56
CA HIS A 182 5.96 0.83 12.99
C HIS A 182 7.29 1.46 13.36
N PHE A 183 8.27 1.47 12.46
CA PHE A 183 9.57 2.08 12.74
C PHE A 183 9.47 3.61 12.79
N THR A 184 10.18 4.20 13.77
CA THR A 184 10.55 5.63 13.77
C THR A 184 12.01 5.79 13.28
N LYS A 185 12.37 7.00 12.85
CA LYS A 185 13.75 7.31 12.45
C LYS A 185 14.73 7.08 13.61
N GLU A 186 14.33 7.45 14.81
CA GLU A 186 15.11 7.30 16.04
C GLU A 186 15.36 5.82 16.34
N GLN A 187 14.33 4.97 16.19
CA GLN A 187 14.45 3.55 16.44
C GLN A 187 15.39 2.86 15.43
N ILE A 188 15.29 3.21 14.16
CA ILE A 188 16.23 2.74 13.13
C ILE A 188 17.64 3.19 13.49
N HIS A 189 17.82 4.46 13.85
CA HIS A 189 19.12 4.98 14.24
C HIS A 189 19.72 4.26 15.48
N ILE A 190 18.90 3.89 16.45
CA ILE A 190 19.32 3.11 17.62
C ILE A 190 19.78 1.70 17.18
N LEU A 191 19.02 1.04 16.31
CA LEU A 191 19.36 -0.28 15.80
C LEU A 191 20.65 -0.26 14.96
N LEU A 192 20.89 0.79 14.18
CA LEU A 192 22.07 0.95 13.31
C LEU A 192 23.31 1.49 14.04
N LYS A 193 23.18 2.08 15.23
CA LYS A 193 24.31 2.60 16.01
C LYS A 193 25.21 1.55 16.65
N ASN A 194 24.78 0.30 16.72
CA ASN A 194 25.68 -0.80 17.01
C ASN A 194 26.54 -1.00 15.75
N GLU A 195 27.81 -0.61 15.79
CA GLU A 195 28.82 -0.29 14.77
C GLU A 195 28.94 -1.20 13.50
N ASP A 196 28.06 -2.15 13.31
CA ASP A 196 28.11 -3.16 12.24
C ASP A 196 27.00 -3.07 11.18
N TYR A 197 26.16 -2.02 11.20
CA TYR A 197 25.05 -1.90 10.22
C TYR A 197 25.31 -0.78 9.21
N THR A 198 25.42 -1.15 7.95
CA THR A 198 25.32 -0.25 6.78
C THR A 198 23.92 -0.35 6.15
N LEU A 199 23.28 0.81 5.87
CA LEU A 199 22.07 0.92 5.04
C LEU A 199 22.43 0.83 3.56
#